data_3822325a5f3a8bd8bc7f5d846e7b1ec1
#
_entry.id   3822325a5f3a8bd8bc7f5d846e7b1ec1
#
_cell.length_a   1.000
_cell.length_b   1.000
_cell.length_c   1.000
_cell.angle_alpha   90.00
_cell.angle_beta   90.00
_cell.angle_gamma   90.00
#
_symmetry.space_group_name_H-M   'P 1'
#
loop_
_entity.id
_entity.type
_entity.pdbx_description
1 polymer ?
#
loop_
_entity_poly.entity_id
_entity_poly.type
_entity_poly.pdbx_seq_one_letter_code
_entity_poly.pdbx_strand_id
1 'polypeptide(L)'
;VDQLVHEAVICQRQGVFFTVRSGRADKALLCKVVKLGKNFAFVMLEDGTSDIFIPGRFTRGAMPGDMVLVEKFEHPRVEGSDEGEILAILEEKNSLVGTARRIEGRLKFVPDDCPAISMQLMRDCEGGAKDGDKVAVEILQRGNRQEDHRVGVAMRFGNSDEAKRCAKALLYAQDIRSRFPDKVRDEAKKLENAEVSEKDTEGRMDLRALPIFTIDSAETKDIDDAISLTKTPEGGFELGVHIADVSNYVKPGTELDNEAFNRATSVYYADQVVPMLPKQLSNGICSLNEGALRLAFSCLMRLDKDGNLTDYRFAKTVIRSRVKGVYSEINALLAGSADDELKGKYHEVLSQLPAMKELYGHRARLRKE
;
A
#
# COMPACT_ATOMS: atom_id res chain seq x y z
N VAL A 1 17.87 -25.51 -17.79
CA VAL A 1 16.65 -24.99 -18.43
C VAL A 1 16.46 -23.55 -17.93
N ASP A 2 16.37 -23.33 -16.63
CA ASP A 2 16.13 -22.00 -16.04
C ASP A 2 17.18 -20.96 -16.45
N GLN A 3 18.46 -21.37 -16.53
CA GLN A 3 19.53 -20.50 -17.01
C GLN A 3 19.35 -20.12 -18.47
N LEU A 4 18.92 -21.05 -19.34
CA LEU A 4 18.69 -20.78 -20.76
C LEU A 4 17.44 -19.91 -20.98
N VAL A 5 16.46 -19.99 -20.10
CA VAL A 5 15.29 -19.08 -20.09
C VAL A 5 15.74 -17.69 -19.63
N HIS A 6 16.55 -17.62 -18.56
CA HIS A 6 17.07 -16.35 -18.04
C HIS A 6 17.98 -15.62 -19.05
N GLU A 7 18.78 -16.38 -19.81
CA GLU A 7 19.64 -15.86 -20.88
C GLU A 7 18.89 -15.61 -22.21
N ALA A 8 17.54 -15.76 -22.21
CA ALA A 8 16.68 -15.57 -23.39
C ALA A 8 17.05 -16.44 -24.60
N VAL A 9 17.75 -17.55 -24.38
CA VAL A 9 18.10 -18.52 -25.43
C VAL A 9 16.91 -19.41 -25.79
N ILE A 10 16.09 -19.74 -24.80
CA ILE A 10 14.81 -20.43 -24.96
C ILE A 10 13.72 -19.69 -24.18
N CYS A 11 12.49 -19.78 -24.63
CA CYS A 11 11.34 -19.32 -23.89
C CYS A 11 10.37 -20.48 -23.65
N GLN A 12 9.61 -20.42 -22.55
CA GLN A 12 8.60 -21.42 -22.20
C GLN A 12 7.21 -20.83 -22.39
N ARG A 13 6.33 -21.58 -23.05
CA ARG A 13 4.91 -21.26 -23.14
C ARG A 13 4.10 -22.54 -22.92
N GLN A 14 3.19 -22.53 -21.95
CA GLN A 14 2.33 -23.68 -21.61
C GLN A 14 3.12 -25.00 -21.41
N GLY A 15 4.27 -24.92 -20.75
CA GLY A 15 5.13 -26.09 -20.51
C GLY A 15 6.00 -26.53 -21.70
N VAL A 16 5.89 -25.88 -22.87
CA VAL A 16 6.68 -26.17 -24.05
C VAL A 16 7.78 -25.12 -24.22
N PHE A 17 9.02 -25.57 -24.44
CA PHE A 17 10.16 -24.70 -24.69
C PHE A 17 10.34 -24.42 -26.19
N PHE A 18 10.65 -23.18 -26.50
CA PHE A 18 10.91 -22.70 -27.86
C PHE A 18 12.27 -22.02 -27.90
N THR A 19 13.02 -22.22 -28.98
CA THR A 19 14.26 -21.47 -29.23
C THR A 19 13.89 -20.08 -29.73
N VAL A 20 14.53 -19.04 -29.19
CA VAL A 20 14.49 -17.71 -29.78
C VAL A 20 15.32 -17.77 -31.09
N ARG A 21 14.78 -17.23 -32.19
CA ARG A 21 15.48 -17.27 -33.49
C ARG A 21 16.89 -16.73 -33.32
N SER A 22 17.90 -17.52 -33.76
CA SER A 22 19.31 -17.15 -33.67
C SER A 22 19.57 -15.79 -34.33
N GLY A 23 20.28 -14.90 -33.63
CA GLY A 23 20.63 -13.56 -34.09
C GLY A 23 19.75 -12.42 -33.58
N ARG A 24 18.65 -12.71 -32.86
CA ARG A 24 17.79 -11.67 -32.26
C ARG A 24 17.85 -11.60 -30.73
N ALA A 25 18.34 -12.67 -30.09
CA ALA A 25 18.42 -12.72 -28.62
C ALA A 25 19.36 -11.66 -28.04
N ASP A 26 20.44 -11.35 -28.69
CA ASP A 26 21.45 -10.37 -28.25
C ASP A 26 20.91 -8.92 -28.23
N LYS A 27 19.81 -8.65 -28.95
CA LYS A 27 19.14 -7.33 -29.01
C LYS A 27 17.84 -7.30 -28.26
N ALA A 28 17.44 -8.42 -27.65
CA ALA A 28 16.15 -8.53 -26.98
C ALA A 28 16.21 -7.99 -25.54
N LEU A 29 15.20 -7.22 -25.19
CA LEU A 29 15.06 -6.55 -23.90
C LEU A 29 13.99 -7.24 -23.07
N LEU A 30 14.27 -7.46 -21.78
CA LEU A 30 13.29 -7.94 -20.83
C LEU A 30 12.41 -6.77 -20.39
N CYS A 31 11.10 -6.91 -20.60
CA CYS A 31 10.14 -5.86 -20.33
C CYS A 31 8.89 -6.41 -19.63
N LYS A 32 8.18 -5.54 -18.94
CA LYS A 32 6.86 -5.82 -18.38
C LYS A 32 5.80 -5.07 -19.17
N VAL A 33 4.72 -5.74 -19.54
CA VAL A 33 3.55 -5.07 -20.14
C VAL A 33 2.87 -4.23 -19.08
N VAL A 34 2.86 -2.90 -19.26
CA VAL A 34 2.31 -1.95 -18.28
C VAL A 34 0.96 -1.38 -18.70
N LYS A 35 0.71 -1.25 -19.99
CA LYS A 35 -0.53 -0.68 -20.51
C LYS A 35 -0.96 -1.37 -21.80
N LEU A 36 -2.25 -1.57 -21.94
CA LEU A 36 -2.86 -2.14 -23.14
C LEU A 36 -3.92 -1.18 -23.67
N GLY A 37 -3.87 -0.92 -24.97
CA GLY A 37 -4.93 -0.25 -25.72
C GLY A 37 -5.57 -1.21 -26.72
N LYS A 38 -6.57 -0.76 -27.46
CA LYS A 38 -7.28 -1.60 -28.43
C LYS A 38 -6.34 -2.21 -29.48
N ASN A 39 -5.35 -1.43 -29.97
CA ASN A 39 -4.47 -1.82 -31.05
C ASN A 39 -2.99 -1.52 -30.74
N PHE A 40 -2.62 -1.50 -29.45
CA PHE A 40 -1.24 -1.27 -29.03
C PHE A 40 -1.03 -1.72 -27.59
N ALA A 41 0.23 -1.87 -27.21
CA ALA A 41 0.63 -1.99 -25.82
C ALA A 41 1.83 -1.06 -25.53
N PHE A 42 2.03 -0.72 -24.26
CA PHE A 42 3.28 -0.19 -23.76
C PHE A 42 3.93 -1.24 -22.85
N VAL A 43 5.22 -1.41 -23.05
CA VAL A 43 6.04 -2.25 -22.19
C VAL A 43 7.13 -1.40 -21.57
N MET A 44 7.44 -1.65 -20.32
CA MET A 44 8.46 -0.94 -19.54
C MET A 44 9.65 -1.86 -19.32
N LEU A 45 10.86 -1.34 -19.48
CA LEU A 45 12.07 -2.06 -19.10
C LEU A 45 12.05 -2.41 -17.62
N GLU A 46 12.68 -3.51 -17.23
CA GLU A 46 12.71 -3.99 -15.84
C GLU A 46 13.33 -2.95 -14.89
N ASP A 47 14.25 -2.12 -15.36
CA ASP A 47 14.86 -1.02 -14.61
C ASP A 47 13.99 0.24 -14.51
N GLY A 48 12.82 0.25 -15.15
CA GLY A 48 11.86 1.37 -15.12
C GLY A 48 12.29 2.63 -15.90
N THR A 49 13.35 2.54 -16.73
CA THR A 49 13.97 3.72 -17.35
C THR A 49 13.26 4.23 -18.61
N SER A 50 12.57 3.37 -19.35
CA SER A 50 11.85 3.77 -20.56
C SER A 50 10.69 2.84 -20.93
N ASP A 51 9.68 3.43 -21.58
CA ASP A 51 8.56 2.72 -22.16
C ASP A 51 8.77 2.49 -23.66
N ILE A 52 8.46 1.28 -24.14
CA ILE A 52 8.51 0.94 -25.56
C ILE A 52 7.07 0.76 -26.05
N PHE A 53 6.73 1.41 -27.14
CA PHE A 53 5.45 1.25 -27.82
C PHE A 53 5.43 -0.01 -28.68
N ILE A 54 4.41 -0.84 -28.51
CA ILE A 54 4.21 -2.08 -29.27
C ILE A 54 2.93 -1.95 -30.10
N PRO A 55 3.02 -1.85 -31.45
CA PRO A 55 1.84 -1.84 -32.31
C PRO A 55 1.03 -3.15 -32.18
N GLY A 56 -0.29 -3.09 -32.28
CA GLY A 56 -1.20 -4.19 -31.95
C GLY A 56 -0.90 -5.52 -32.63
N ARG A 57 -0.45 -5.51 -33.89
CA ARG A 57 -0.05 -6.73 -34.62
C ARG A 57 1.16 -7.46 -34.01
N PHE A 58 1.93 -6.77 -33.18
CA PHE A 58 3.16 -7.28 -32.56
C PHE A 58 3.02 -7.57 -31.06
N THR A 59 1.81 -7.42 -30.51
CA THR A 59 1.53 -7.66 -29.07
C THR A 59 1.47 -9.14 -28.71
N ARG A 60 1.27 -10.04 -29.69
CA ARG A 60 1.15 -11.50 -29.50
C ARG A 60 0.14 -11.92 -28.42
N GLY A 61 -0.90 -11.11 -28.19
CA GLY A 61 -1.87 -11.39 -27.13
C GLY A 61 -1.35 -11.16 -25.73
N ALA A 62 -0.24 -10.47 -25.54
CA ALA A 62 0.29 -10.15 -24.21
C ALA A 62 -0.67 -9.25 -23.42
N MET A 63 -0.77 -9.50 -22.12
CA MET A 63 -1.66 -8.81 -21.18
C MET A 63 -0.88 -7.97 -20.19
N PRO A 64 -1.48 -6.93 -19.59
CA PRO A 64 -0.85 -6.16 -18.54
C PRO A 64 -0.35 -7.05 -17.39
N GLY A 65 0.91 -6.87 -17.02
CA GLY A 65 1.58 -7.68 -16.01
C GLY A 65 2.39 -8.85 -16.56
N ASP A 66 2.24 -9.22 -17.83
CA ASP A 66 3.10 -10.24 -18.46
C ASP A 66 4.55 -9.74 -18.54
N MET A 67 5.51 -10.65 -18.30
CA MET A 67 6.92 -10.43 -18.61
C MET A 67 7.22 -10.90 -20.03
N VAL A 68 7.77 -10.03 -20.82
CA VAL A 68 7.92 -10.24 -22.27
C VAL A 68 9.35 -9.93 -22.74
N LEU A 69 9.76 -10.62 -23.78
CA LEU A 69 10.97 -10.34 -24.51
C LEU A 69 10.63 -9.45 -25.71
N VAL A 70 11.30 -8.30 -25.83
CA VAL A 70 10.99 -7.27 -26.83
C VAL A 70 12.23 -6.95 -27.67
N GLU A 71 12.06 -6.82 -28.97
CA GLU A 71 13.07 -6.27 -29.88
C GLU A 71 12.63 -4.88 -30.35
N LYS A 72 13.49 -3.87 -30.21
CA LYS A 72 13.24 -2.51 -30.75
C LYS A 72 13.41 -2.51 -32.25
N PHE A 73 12.57 -1.74 -32.93
CA PHE A 73 12.73 -1.49 -34.36
C PHE A 73 13.91 -0.56 -34.62
N GLU A 74 14.74 -0.87 -35.62
CA GLU A 74 15.83 0.00 -36.05
C GLU A 74 15.31 1.32 -36.67
N HIS A 75 14.12 1.29 -37.27
CA HIS A 75 13.44 2.43 -37.88
C HIS A 75 12.01 2.55 -37.31
N PRO A 76 11.82 3.26 -36.21
CA PRO A 76 10.48 3.51 -35.66
C PRO A 76 9.68 4.40 -36.61
N ARG A 77 8.35 4.30 -36.53
CA ARG A 77 7.46 5.11 -37.38
C ARG A 77 7.44 6.58 -36.97
N VAL A 78 7.67 6.83 -35.69
CA VAL A 78 7.77 8.17 -35.13
C VAL A 78 9.20 8.39 -34.71
N GLU A 79 9.85 9.37 -35.32
CA GLU A 79 11.24 9.71 -35.06
C GLU A 79 11.41 10.12 -33.58
N GLY A 80 12.37 9.52 -32.89
CA GLY A 80 12.63 9.75 -31.46
C GLY A 80 11.75 8.95 -30.49
N SER A 81 10.87 8.05 -30.99
CA SER A 81 10.12 7.12 -30.13
C SER A 81 10.76 5.74 -30.12
N ASP A 82 10.65 5.05 -28.97
CA ASP A 82 10.99 3.63 -28.88
C ASP A 82 9.79 2.79 -29.33
N GLU A 83 9.89 2.12 -30.46
CA GLU A 83 8.91 1.15 -30.96
C GLU A 83 9.54 -0.23 -31.06
N GLY A 84 8.73 -1.30 -30.89
CA GLY A 84 9.25 -2.66 -30.99
C GLY A 84 8.18 -3.73 -31.21
N GLU A 85 8.63 -4.99 -31.20
CA GLU A 85 7.76 -6.17 -31.23
C GLU A 85 8.02 -7.09 -30.04
N ILE A 86 6.97 -7.72 -29.51
CA ILE A 86 7.09 -8.79 -28.54
C ILE A 86 7.54 -10.06 -29.26
N LEU A 87 8.70 -10.57 -28.88
CA LEU A 87 9.24 -11.82 -29.43
C LEU A 87 8.63 -13.04 -28.72
N ALA A 88 8.52 -12.96 -27.39
CA ALA A 88 7.98 -14.04 -26.56
C ALA A 88 7.35 -13.47 -25.28
N ILE A 89 6.41 -14.21 -24.72
CA ILE A 89 5.88 -14.00 -23.36
C ILE A 89 6.60 -15.02 -22.49
N LEU A 90 7.36 -14.54 -21.50
CA LEU A 90 8.19 -15.38 -20.62
C LEU A 90 7.40 -15.80 -19.36
N GLU A 91 6.70 -14.83 -18.75
CA GLU A 91 5.83 -15.08 -17.60
C GLU A 91 4.43 -14.54 -17.90
N GLU A 92 3.43 -15.39 -17.68
CA GLU A 92 2.04 -15.07 -17.98
C GLU A 92 1.28 -14.66 -16.71
N LYS A 93 0.72 -13.44 -16.69
CA LYS A 93 -0.28 -13.06 -15.70
C LYS A 93 -1.66 -13.52 -16.18
N ASN A 94 -2.19 -14.57 -15.58
CA ASN A 94 -3.44 -15.17 -16.03
C ASN A 94 -4.68 -14.65 -15.31
N SER A 95 -4.53 -13.90 -14.19
CA SER A 95 -5.65 -13.34 -13.44
C SER A 95 -5.92 -11.89 -13.84
N LEU A 96 -7.16 -11.59 -14.20
CA LEU A 96 -7.63 -10.28 -14.62
C LEU A 96 -8.89 -9.89 -13.86
N VAL A 97 -9.09 -8.58 -13.63
CA VAL A 97 -10.32 -8.03 -13.05
C VAL A 97 -11.04 -7.16 -14.08
N GLY A 98 -12.37 -7.25 -14.09
CA GLY A 98 -13.19 -6.51 -15.03
C GLY A 98 -14.68 -6.72 -14.77
N THR A 99 -15.46 -6.46 -15.80
CA THR A 99 -16.92 -6.55 -15.73
C THR A 99 -17.44 -7.57 -16.74
N ALA A 100 -18.34 -8.45 -16.29
CA ALA A 100 -19.10 -9.30 -17.18
C ALA A 100 -20.16 -8.47 -17.90
N ARG A 101 -20.17 -8.47 -19.22
CA ARG A 101 -21.12 -7.70 -20.05
C ARG A 101 -21.76 -8.57 -21.13
N ARG A 102 -23.06 -8.39 -21.35
CA ARG A 102 -23.75 -9.03 -22.45
C ARG A 102 -23.53 -8.27 -23.74
N ILE A 103 -22.71 -8.85 -24.62
CA ILE A 103 -22.36 -8.28 -25.93
C ILE A 103 -22.80 -9.29 -27.00
N GLU A 104 -23.63 -8.86 -27.97
CA GLU A 104 -24.17 -9.72 -29.03
C GLU A 104 -24.89 -10.99 -28.49
N GLY A 105 -25.65 -10.83 -27.41
CA GLY A 105 -26.40 -11.91 -26.77
C GLY A 105 -25.58 -12.89 -25.92
N ARG A 106 -24.26 -12.76 -25.87
CA ARG A 106 -23.35 -13.61 -25.10
C ARG A 106 -22.72 -12.83 -23.94
N LEU A 107 -22.48 -13.54 -22.84
CA LEU A 107 -21.73 -12.96 -21.73
C LEU A 107 -20.24 -12.96 -22.09
N LYS A 108 -19.64 -11.78 -22.11
CA LYS A 108 -18.21 -11.57 -22.36
C LYS A 108 -17.59 -10.86 -21.15
N PHE A 109 -16.30 -11.01 -20.98
CA PHE A 109 -15.51 -10.29 -19.98
C PHE A 109 -14.89 -9.05 -20.61
N VAL A 110 -15.03 -7.91 -19.95
CA VAL A 110 -14.43 -6.64 -20.32
C VAL A 110 -13.43 -6.24 -19.22
N PRO A 111 -12.10 -6.27 -19.48
CA PRO A 111 -11.10 -5.93 -18.48
C PRO A 111 -11.16 -4.45 -18.09
N ASP A 112 -10.88 -4.14 -16.82
CA ASP A 112 -10.85 -2.76 -16.34
C ASP A 112 -9.70 -1.95 -16.95
N ASP A 113 -8.55 -2.60 -17.11
CA ASP A 113 -7.34 -1.97 -17.64
C ASP A 113 -7.44 -1.68 -19.16
N CYS A 114 -8.36 -2.33 -19.87
CA CYS A 114 -8.60 -2.09 -21.27
C CYS A 114 -10.07 -2.33 -21.67
N PRO A 115 -10.98 -1.39 -21.37
CA PRO A 115 -12.42 -1.55 -21.64
C PRO A 115 -12.78 -1.56 -23.15
N ALA A 116 -11.81 -1.29 -24.02
CA ALA A 116 -11.99 -1.33 -25.47
C ALA A 116 -11.95 -2.74 -26.05
N ILE A 117 -11.56 -3.76 -25.27
CA ILE A 117 -11.54 -5.16 -25.67
C ILE A 117 -12.56 -5.97 -24.89
N SER A 118 -12.97 -7.11 -25.43
CA SER A 118 -13.79 -8.07 -24.73
C SER A 118 -13.33 -9.48 -25.02
N MET A 119 -13.32 -10.33 -24.00
CA MET A 119 -12.92 -11.74 -24.08
C MET A 119 -14.12 -12.64 -23.88
N GLN A 120 -14.10 -13.83 -24.50
CA GLN A 120 -15.19 -14.76 -24.37
C GLN A 120 -15.12 -15.52 -23.04
N LEU A 121 -16.17 -15.43 -22.22
CA LEU A 121 -16.36 -16.33 -21.09
C LEU A 121 -16.74 -17.73 -21.60
N MET A 122 -16.06 -18.75 -21.08
CA MET A 122 -16.38 -20.15 -21.41
C MET A 122 -17.68 -20.55 -20.68
N ARG A 123 -18.60 -21.21 -21.40
CA ARG A 123 -19.96 -21.51 -20.93
C ARG A 123 -20.02 -22.23 -19.59
N ASP A 124 -19.11 -23.20 -19.36
CA ASP A 124 -19.11 -23.99 -18.13
C ASP A 124 -18.28 -23.31 -17.01
N CYS A 125 -17.72 -22.12 -17.28
CA CYS A 125 -16.83 -21.38 -16.38
C CYS A 125 -17.35 -19.97 -16.10
N GLU A 126 -18.65 -19.70 -16.27
CA GLU A 126 -19.25 -18.38 -16.01
C GLU A 126 -19.39 -18.05 -14.52
N GLY A 127 -19.24 -19.03 -13.60
CA GLY A 127 -19.29 -18.85 -12.16
C GLY A 127 -20.55 -18.17 -11.63
N GLY A 128 -21.68 -18.29 -12.38
CA GLY A 128 -22.93 -17.61 -12.05
C GLY A 128 -22.90 -16.09 -12.23
N ALA A 129 -21.95 -15.57 -13.01
CA ALA A 129 -21.87 -14.14 -13.32
C ALA A 129 -23.06 -13.69 -14.15
N LYS A 130 -23.53 -12.48 -13.88
CA LYS A 130 -24.61 -11.81 -14.59
C LYS A 130 -24.08 -10.59 -15.32
N ASP A 131 -24.87 -10.09 -16.28
CA ASP A 131 -24.59 -8.81 -16.91
C ASP A 131 -24.46 -7.70 -15.87
N GLY A 132 -23.36 -6.93 -15.94
CA GLY A 132 -23.04 -5.88 -14.97
C GLY A 132 -22.27 -6.34 -13.74
N ASP A 133 -21.97 -7.63 -13.58
CA ASP A 133 -21.19 -8.10 -12.43
C ASP A 133 -19.70 -7.78 -12.57
N LYS A 134 -19.13 -7.32 -11.48
CA LYS A 134 -17.68 -7.24 -11.27
C LYS A 134 -17.14 -8.62 -10.99
N VAL A 135 -16.12 -9.05 -11.75
CA VAL A 135 -15.55 -10.39 -11.68
C VAL A 135 -14.04 -10.38 -11.78
N ALA A 136 -13.39 -11.35 -11.15
CA ALA A 136 -12.06 -11.76 -11.50
C ALA A 136 -12.13 -13.01 -12.37
N VAL A 137 -11.32 -13.07 -13.40
CA VAL A 137 -11.26 -14.20 -14.34
C VAL A 137 -9.83 -14.73 -14.43
N GLU A 138 -9.73 -16.00 -14.79
CA GLU A 138 -8.48 -16.62 -15.23
C GLU A 138 -8.50 -16.84 -16.74
N ILE A 139 -7.37 -16.58 -17.40
CA ILE A 139 -7.19 -16.91 -18.81
C ILE A 139 -6.94 -18.41 -18.91
N LEU A 140 -7.94 -19.13 -19.38
CA LEU A 140 -7.90 -20.58 -19.55
C LEU A 140 -7.22 -21.00 -20.86
N GLN A 141 -7.32 -20.14 -21.87
CA GLN A 141 -6.66 -20.35 -23.16
C GLN A 141 -6.23 -19.02 -23.73
N ARG A 142 -4.94 -18.88 -24.01
CA ARG A 142 -4.40 -17.68 -24.67
C ARG A 142 -4.53 -17.76 -26.18
N GLY A 143 -4.93 -16.65 -26.79
CA GLY A 143 -4.97 -16.44 -28.23
C GLY A 143 -3.81 -15.54 -28.70
N ASN A 144 -3.70 -15.36 -30.00
CA ASN A 144 -2.69 -14.48 -30.60
C ASN A 144 -3.06 -12.98 -30.49
N ARG A 145 -4.34 -12.68 -30.25
CA ARG A 145 -4.85 -11.35 -29.91
C ARG A 145 -5.51 -11.42 -28.56
N GLN A 146 -5.60 -10.31 -27.88
CA GLN A 146 -6.25 -10.20 -26.56
C GLN A 146 -7.74 -10.63 -26.62
N GLU A 147 -8.44 -10.31 -27.69
CA GLU A 147 -9.86 -10.68 -27.89
C GLU A 147 -10.07 -12.18 -28.10
N ASP A 148 -9.02 -12.90 -28.52
CA ASP A 148 -9.08 -14.35 -28.77
C ASP A 148 -8.85 -15.17 -27.48
N HIS A 149 -8.55 -14.52 -26.35
CA HIS A 149 -8.42 -15.21 -25.09
C HIS A 149 -9.76 -15.80 -24.64
N ARG A 150 -9.70 -16.98 -24.02
CA ARG A 150 -10.83 -17.65 -23.38
C ARG A 150 -10.64 -17.58 -21.89
N VAL A 151 -11.63 -17.08 -21.18
CA VAL A 151 -11.54 -16.83 -19.74
C VAL A 151 -12.63 -17.55 -18.98
N GLY A 152 -12.35 -17.88 -17.73
CA GLY A 152 -13.30 -18.42 -16.76
C GLY A 152 -13.37 -17.53 -15.53
N VAL A 153 -14.56 -17.42 -14.92
CA VAL A 153 -14.74 -16.63 -13.69
C VAL A 153 -14.14 -17.40 -12.51
N ALA A 154 -13.09 -16.82 -11.92
CA ALA A 154 -12.48 -17.32 -10.69
C ALA A 154 -13.20 -16.76 -9.44
N MET A 155 -13.66 -15.50 -9.49
CA MET A 155 -14.38 -14.87 -8.38
C MET A 155 -15.42 -13.88 -8.90
N ARG A 156 -16.61 -13.91 -8.29
CA ARG A 156 -17.68 -12.94 -8.52
C ARG A 156 -17.80 -12.00 -7.33
N PHE A 157 -17.68 -10.70 -7.57
CA PHE A 157 -17.82 -9.66 -6.53
C PHE A 157 -19.27 -9.14 -6.43
N GLY A 158 -20.05 -9.21 -7.50
CA GLY A 158 -21.42 -8.71 -7.62
C GLY A 158 -21.54 -7.50 -8.51
N ASN A 159 -22.66 -6.76 -8.41
CA ASN A 159 -22.95 -5.65 -9.32
C ASN A 159 -21.87 -4.56 -9.29
N SER A 160 -21.36 -4.18 -10.46
CA SER A 160 -20.33 -3.15 -10.64
C SER A 160 -20.80 -1.72 -10.31
N ASP A 161 -22.10 -1.49 -10.13
CA ASP A 161 -22.64 -0.19 -9.70
C ASP A 161 -22.48 0.01 -8.18
N GLU A 162 -22.14 -1.05 -7.43
CA GLU A 162 -21.87 -0.97 -6.01
C GLU A 162 -20.39 -0.68 -5.74
N ALA A 163 -20.07 0.52 -5.24
CA ALA A 163 -18.68 0.93 -4.94
C ALA A 163 -17.90 -0.09 -4.08
N LYS A 164 -18.56 -0.71 -3.07
CA LYS A 164 -17.96 -1.73 -2.21
C LYS A 164 -17.53 -2.99 -2.98
N ARG A 165 -18.22 -3.34 -4.07
CA ARG A 165 -17.86 -4.48 -4.92
C ARG A 165 -16.65 -4.14 -5.78
N CYS A 166 -16.63 -2.95 -6.35
CA CYS A 166 -15.49 -2.45 -7.11
C CYS A 166 -14.24 -2.34 -6.23
N ALA A 167 -14.37 -1.84 -5.00
CA ALA A 167 -13.26 -1.77 -4.05
C ALA A 167 -12.67 -3.16 -3.74
N LYS A 168 -13.51 -4.19 -3.51
CA LYS A 168 -13.04 -5.57 -3.31
C LYS A 168 -12.32 -6.13 -4.53
N ALA A 169 -12.83 -5.84 -5.72
CA ALA A 169 -12.21 -6.27 -6.97
C ALA A 169 -10.85 -5.58 -7.18
N LEU A 170 -10.74 -4.29 -6.84
CA LEU A 170 -9.48 -3.54 -6.90
C LEU A 170 -8.43 -4.14 -5.97
N LEU A 171 -8.78 -4.43 -4.71
CA LEU A 171 -7.88 -5.08 -3.76
C LEU A 171 -7.40 -6.44 -4.29
N TYR A 172 -8.32 -7.21 -4.87
CA TYR A 172 -7.98 -8.50 -5.48
C TYR A 172 -7.02 -8.35 -6.66
N ALA A 173 -7.25 -7.35 -7.54
CA ALA A 173 -6.39 -7.07 -8.70
C ALA A 173 -4.95 -6.69 -8.30
N GLN A 174 -4.78 -6.10 -7.11
CA GLN A 174 -3.50 -5.69 -6.54
C GLN A 174 -2.89 -6.73 -5.59
N ASP A 175 -3.44 -7.96 -5.55
CA ASP A 175 -3.02 -9.03 -4.64
C ASP A 175 -3.06 -8.64 -3.15
N ILE A 176 -3.90 -7.66 -2.79
CA ILE A 176 -4.03 -7.19 -1.42
C ILE A 176 -4.95 -8.12 -0.63
N ARG A 177 -4.38 -8.82 0.33
CA ARG A 177 -5.10 -9.75 1.20
C ARG A 177 -5.94 -9.00 2.22
N SER A 178 -7.26 -9.01 2.07
CA SER A 178 -8.18 -8.35 3.00
C SER A 178 -8.39 -9.08 4.33
N ARG A 179 -8.01 -10.36 4.42
CA ARG A 179 -8.16 -11.19 5.64
C ARG A 179 -6.79 -11.67 6.12
N PHE A 180 -6.66 -11.76 7.43
CA PHE A 180 -5.49 -12.38 8.05
C PHE A 180 -5.65 -13.91 8.06
N PRO A 181 -4.55 -14.68 7.88
CA PRO A 181 -4.53 -16.12 8.11
C PRO A 181 -4.97 -16.49 9.52
N ASP A 182 -5.47 -17.72 9.71
CA ASP A 182 -5.97 -18.18 11.00
C ASP A 182 -4.90 -18.13 12.10
N LYS A 183 -3.70 -18.59 11.81
CA LYS A 183 -2.57 -18.56 12.75
C LYS A 183 -2.25 -17.13 13.24
N VAL A 184 -2.28 -16.16 12.34
CA VAL A 184 -2.08 -14.74 12.69
C VAL A 184 -3.20 -14.23 13.58
N ARG A 185 -4.43 -14.62 13.28
CA ARG A 185 -5.60 -14.26 14.11
C ARG A 185 -5.52 -14.87 15.51
N ASP A 186 -5.05 -16.12 15.61
CA ASP A 186 -4.89 -16.81 16.90
C ASP A 186 -3.77 -16.17 17.75
N GLU A 187 -2.68 -15.73 17.14
CA GLU A 187 -1.63 -14.95 17.83
C GLU A 187 -2.19 -13.59 18.31
N ALA A 188 -2.87 -12.85 17.41
CA ALA A 188 -3.44 -11.55 17.73
C ALA A 188 -4.49 -11.63 18.85
N LYS A 189 -5.28 -12.71 18.90
CA LYS A 189 -6.29 -12.92 19.94
C LYS A 189 -5.69 -13.00 21.35
N LYS A 190 -4.45 -13.48 21.50
CA LYS A 190 -3.75 -13.50 22.80
C LYS A 190 -3.46 -12.10 23.33
N LEU A 191 -3.47 -11.09 22.45
CA LEU A 191 -3.19 -9.68 22.74
C LEU A 191 -4.47 -8.83 22.82
N GLU A 192 -5.66 -9.41 22.63
CA GLU A 192 -6.92 -8.67 22.52
C GLU A 192 -7.25 -7.82 23.75
N ASN A 193 -6.90 -8.30 24.94
CA ASN A 193 -7.10 -7.58 26.20
C ASN A 193 -5.79 -7.43 26.97
N ALA A 194 -4.66 -7.43 26.24
CA ALA A 194 -3.37 -7.26 26.89
C ALA A 194 -3.24 -5.84 27.44
N GLU A 195 -2.67 -5.74 28.63
CA GLU A 195 -2.29 -4.50 29.27
C GLU A 195 -0.78 -4.48 29.50
N VAL A 196 -0.21 -3.29 29.57
CA VAL A 196 1.20 -3.13 29.91
C VAL A 196 1.40 -3.46 31.39
N SER A 197 2.13 -4.52 31.67
CA SER A 197 2.48 -4.93 33.03
C SER A 197 3.70 -4.17 33.56
N GLU A 198 3.91 -4.20 34.88
CA GLU A 198 5.11 -3.63 35.48
C GLU A 198 6.41 -4.23 34.90
N LYS A 199 6.40 -5.53 34.61
CA LYS A 199 7.54 -6.21 33.99
C LYS A 199 7.86 -5.66 32.60
N ASP A 200 6.89 -5.23 31.83
CA ASP A 200 7.10 -4.63 30.51
C ASP A 200 7.76 -3.24 30.60
N THR A 201 7.70 -2.62 31.81
CA THR A 201 8.30 -1.30 32.04
C THR A 201 9.75 -1.37 32.51
N GLU A 202 10.26 -2.54 32.89
CA GLU A 202 11.62 -2.73 33.34
C GLU A 202 12.65 -2.30 32.26
N GLY A 203 13.64 -1.50 32.67
CA GLY A 203 14.68 -1.00 31.78
C GLY A 203 14.22 0.08 30.78
N ARG A 204 12.97 0.53 30.87
CA ARG A 204 12.44 1.63 30.07
C ARG A 204 12.50 2.96 30.83
N MET A 205 12.68 4.04 30.09
CA MET A 205 12.58 5.39 30.66
C MET A 205 11.11 5.71 30.95
N ASP A 206 10.83 6.11 32.18
CA ASP A 206 9.48 6.52 32.57
C ASP A 206 9.19 7.96 32.18
N LEU A 207 8.28 8.15 31.23
CA LEU A 207 7.81 9.44 30.76
C LEU A 207 6.33 9.68 31.07
N ARG A 208 5.73 8.88 31.96
CA ARG A 208 4.31 8.99 32.33
C ARG A 208 3.93 10.33 32.94
N ALA A 209 4.89 11.04 33.52
CA ALA A 209 4.66 12.37 34.09
C ALA A 209 4.62 13.50 33.05
N LEU A 210 5.16 13.27 31.84
CA LEU A 210 5.13 14.26 30.78
C LEU A 210 3.71 14.45 30.25
N PRO A 211 3.32 15.67 29.87
CA PRO A 211 2.04 15.94 29.24
C PRO A 211 2.08 15.58 27.76
N ILE A 212 2.15 14.28 27.47
CA ILE A 212 2.16 13.67 26.14
C ILE A 212 0.75 13.62 25.60
N PHE A 213 0.57 13.90 24.31
CA PHE A 213 -0.71 13.78 23.62
C PHE A 213 -0.54 13.47 22.14
N THR A 214 -1.64 13.03 21.50
CA THR A 214 -1.70 12.71 20.07
C THR A 214 -2.45 13.78 19.31
N ILE A 215 -2.31 13.87 17.97
CA ILE A 215 -3.10 14.78 17.13
C ILE A 215 -3.46 14.05 15.85
N ASP A 216 -4.73 13.67 15.71
CA ASP A 216 -5.25 12.85 14.63
C ASP A 216 -6.60 13.36 14.11
N SER A 217 -7.18 12.63 13.16
CA SER A 217 -8.59 12.76 12.81
C SER A 217 -9.47 12.18 13.94
N ALA A 218 -10.69 12.66 14.07
CA ALA A 218 -11.61 12.20 15.11
C ALA A 218 -11.86 10.68 15.06
N GLU A 219 -11.93 10.13 13.84
CA GLU A 219 -12.23 8.72 13.55
C GLU A 219 -11.04 7.79 13.68
N THR A 220 -9.79 8.32 13.77
CA THR A 220 -8.55 7.52 13.86
C THR A 220 -8.59 6.64 15.10
N LYS A 221 -8.28 5.36 14.95
CA LYS A 221 -8.20 4.36 16.02
C LYS A 221 -6.84 3.73 16.17
N ASP A 222 -6.05 3.75 15.13
CA ASP A 222 -4.67 3.25 15.00
C ASP A 222 -3.72 4.44 15.20
N ILE A 223 -3.54 4.84 16.44
CA ILE A 223 -2.74 6.01 16.81
C ILE A 223 -1.30 5.55 17.05
N ASP A 224 -0.42 5.86 16.11
CA ASP A 224 0.96 5.37 16.10
C ASP A 224 1.94 6.33 16.77
N ASP A 225 1.64 7.63 16.81
CA ASP A 225 2.53 8.66 17.32
C ASP A 225 1.88 9.59 18.34
N ALA A 226 2.71 10.06 19.27
CA ALA A 226 2.37 11.07 20.25
C ALA A 226 3.54 12.04 20.42
N ILE A 227 3.25 13.22 20.92
CA ILE A 227 4.23 14.29 21.09
C ILE A 227 4.18 14.88 22.50
N SER A 228 5.31 15.42 22.93
CA SER A 228 5.43 16.31 24.06
C SER A 228 6.36 17.47 23.73
N LEU A 229 6.08 18.65 24.23
CA LEU A 229 6.92 19.82 24.01
C LEU A 229 7.03 20.66 25.27
N THR A 230 8.25 20.99 25.67
CA THR A 230 8.53 21.92 26.74
C THR A 230 9.45 23.02 26.24
N LYS A 231 9.15 24.27 26.57
CA LYS A 231 10.05 25.41 26.28
C LYS A 231 11.12 25.49 27.34
N THR A 232 12.38 25.60 26.93
CA THR A 232 13.51 25.74 27.88
C THR A 232 13.63 27.18 28.40
N PRO A 233 14.24 27.40 29.58
CA PRO A 233 14.47 28.75 30.10
C PRO A 233 15.23 29.66 29.13
N GLU A 234 16.11 29.08 28.30
CA GLU A 234 16.94 29.78 27.30
C GLU A 234 16.15 30.09 26.01
N GLY A 235 14.86 29.72 25.96
CA GLY A 235 13.98 29.98 24.82
C GLY A 235 14.00 28.90 23.73
N GLY A 236 14.79 27.85 23.90
CA GLY A 236 14.78 26.68 23.04
C GLY A 236 13.61 25.71 23.36
N PHE A 237 13.69 24.51 22.80
CA PHE A 237 12.61 23.52 22.92
C PHE A 237 13.15 22.14 23.27
N GLU A 238 12.46 21.42 24.13
CA GLU A 238 12.60 19.97 24.32
C GLU A 238 11.36 19.29 23.70
N LEU A 239 11.56 18.64 22.55
CA LEU A 239 10.54 17.94 21.80
C LEU A 239 10.69 16.43 21.98
N GLY A 240 9.64 15.77 22.46
CA GLY A 240 9.51 14.33 22.44
C GLY A 240 8.60 13.88 21.30
N VAL A 241 9.08 12.93 20.49
CA VAL A 241 8.26 12.17 19.54
C VAL A 241 8.24 10.72 20.01
N HIS A 242 7.07 10.20 20.28
CA HIS A 242 6.85 8.91 20.91
C HIS A 242 6.08 8.01 19.94
N ILE A 243 6.74 6.99 19.41
CA ILE A 243 6.13 6.03 18.47
C ILE A 243 5.80 4.75 19.23
N ALA A 244 4.64 4.17 18.97
CA ALA A 244 4.23 2.89 19.54
C ALA A 244 5.32 1.81 19.35
N ASP A 245 5.76 1.16 20.46
CA ASP A 245 6.77 0.10 20.40
C ASP A 245 6.15 -1.23 19.95
N VAL A 246 5.74 -1.29 18.69
CA VAL A 246 5.12 -2.47 18.06
C VAL A 246 6.04 -3.69 18.18
N SER A 247 7.36 -3.51 18.11
CA SER A 247 8.36 -4.57 18.21
C SER A 247 8.37 -5.28 19.56
N ASN A 248 7.74 -4.69 20.59
CA ASN A 248 7.53 -5.34 21.86
C ASN A 248 6.53 -6.51 21.76
N TYR A 249 5.59 -6.42 20.86
CA TYR A 249 4.49 -7.38 20.69
C TYR A 249 4.68 -8.27 19.47
N VAL A 250 5.15 -7.72 18.36
CA VAL A 250 5.45 -8.45 17.12
C VAL A 250 6.92 -8.86 17.15
N LYS A 251 7.17 -10.12 17.47
CA LYS A 251 8.54 -10.64 17.59
C LYS A 251 9.02 -11.22 16.25
N PRO A 252 10.32 -11.07 15.92
CA PRO A 252 10.88 -11.63 14.69
C PRO A 252 10.59 -13.12 14.54
N GLY A 253 10.16 -13.53 13.34
CA GLY A 253 9.90 -14.92 12.99
C GLY A 253 8.56 -15.47 13.45
N THR A 254 7.70 -14.67 14.11
CA THR A 254 6.32 -15.06 14.44
C THR A 254 5.40 -14.99 13.22
N GLU A 255 4.22 -15.60 13.29
CA GLU A 255 3.22 -15.51 12.23
C GLU A 255 2.75 -14.06 12.01
N LEU A 256 2.66 -13.25 13.08
CA LEU A 256 2.38 -11.82 13.01
C LEU A 256 3.47 -11.05 12.26
N ASP A 257 4.74 -11.33 12.55
CA ASP A 257 5.90 -10.68 11.89
C ASP A 257 5.94 -11.02 10.39
N ASN A 258 5.83 -12.31 10.07
CA ASN A 258 5.83 -12.79 8.68
C ASN A 258 4.68 -12.17 7.86
N GLU A 259 3.47 -12.10 8.44
CA GLU A 259 2.33 -11.50 7.75
C GLU A 259 2.47 -9.98 7.62
N ALA A 260 2.99 -9.29 8.65
CA ALA A 260 3.28 -7.86 8.59
C ALA A 260 4.32 -7.55 7.50
N PHE A 261 5.38 -8.35 7.40
CA PHE A 261 6.39 -8.25 6.36
C PHE A 261 5.78 -8.43 4.96
N ASN A 262 4.93 -9.45 4.78
CA ASN A 262 4.27 -9.71 3.51
C ASN A 262 3.28 -8.61 3.10
N ARG A 263 2.61 -7.95 4.06
CA ARG A 263 1.71 -6.81 3.78
C ARG A 263 2.46 -5.51 3.53
N ALA A 264 3.61 -5.33 4.19
CA ALA A 264 4.49 -4.16 4.15
C ALA A 264 3.85 -2.83 4.60
N THR A 265 2.55 -2.64 4.42
CA THR A 265 1.82 -1.40 4.76
C THR A 265 0.35 -1.65 5.04
N SER A 266 -0.31 -0.71 5.69
CA SER A 266 -1.77 -0.62 5.70
C SER A 266 -2.26 0.06 4.43
N VAL A 267 -3.36 -0.43 3.85
CA VAL A 267 -3.96 0.11 2.63
C VAL A 267 -5.26 0.81 2.97
N TYR A 268 -5.30 2.12 2.71
CA TYR A 268 -6.47 2.95 2.93
C TYR A 268 -7.21 3.15 1.61
N TYR A 269 -8.48 2.81 1.55
CA TYR A 269 -9.30 3.01 0.36
C TYR A 269 -10.75 3.35 0.73
N ALA A 270 -11.28 4.39 0.12
CA ALA A 270 -12.60 4.92 0.43
C ALA A 270 -12.84 5.06 1.96
N ASP A 271 -13.83 4.33 2.49
CA ASP A 271 -14.21 4.31 3.90
C ASP A 271 -13.64 3.09 4.68
N GLN A 272 -12.69 2.37 4.10
CA GLN A 272 -12.15 1.12 4.65
C GLN A 272 -10.64 1.12 4.72
N VAL A 273 -10.12 0.32 5.66
CA VAL A 273 -8.69 0.07 5.83
C VAL A 273 -8.44 -1.43 5.80
N VAL A 274 -7.48 -1.86 4.99
CA VAL A 274 -6.86 -3.18 5.12
C VAL A 274 -5.58 -2.99 5.93
N PRO A 275 -5.58 -3.30 7.23
CA PRO A 275 -4.46 -2.97 8.08
C PRO A 275 -3.28 -3.92 7.89
N MET A 276 -2.06 -3.43 8.09
CA MET A 276 -0.84 -4.23 8.11
C MET A 276 -0.83 -5.21 9.30
N LEU A 277 -1.32 -4.77 10.44
CA LEU A 277 -1.44 -5.56 11.68
C LEU A 277 -2.90 -5.79 12.05
N PRO A 278 -3.24 -6.92 12.72
CA PRO A 278 -4.58 -7.13 13.26
C PRO A 278 -5.00 -6.00 14.22
N LYS A 279 -6.29 -5.69 14.24
CA LYS A 279 -6.86 -4.58 15.04
C LYS A 279 -6.61 -4.71 16.55
N GLN A 280 -6.43 -5.92 17.06
CA GLN A 280 -6.04 -6.17 18.46
C GLN A 280 -4.70 -5.48 18.79
N LEU A 281 -3.81 -5.34 17.82
CA LEU A 281 -2.57 -4.60 17.96
C LEU A 281 -2.76 -3.14 17.54
N SER A 282 -3.14 -2.88 16.27
CA SER A 282 -3.15 -1.53 15.71
C SER A 282 -4.13 -0.57 16.40
N ASN A 283 -5.31 -1.05 16.82
CA ASN A 283 -6.29 -0.23 17.53
C ASN A 283 -6.28 -0.48 19.06
N GLY A 284 -5.59 -1.54 19.49
CA GLY A 284 -5.54 -2.03 20.87
C GLY A 284 -4.26 -1.66 21.59
N ILE A 285 -3.44 -2.69 21.90
CA ILE A 285 -2.27 -2.54 22.78
C ILE A 285 -1.18 -1.62 22.20
N CYS A 286 -1.03 -1.51 20.87
CA CYS A 286 -0.07 -0.62 20.24
C CYS A 286 -0.62 0.81 20.12
N SER A 287 -1.93 1.01 19.95
CA SER A 287 -2.49 2.35 19.78
C SER A 287 -2.30 3.21 21.03
N LEU A 288 -1.78 4.43 20.85
CA LEU A 288 -1.46 5.38 21.93
C LEU A 288 -2.73 6.06 22.48
N ASN A 289 -3.72 5.24 22.81
CA ASN A 289 -5.03 5.67 23.32
C ASN A 289 -4.91 6.54 24.57
N GLU A 290 -5.79 7.55 24.68
CA GLU A 290 -5.88 8.45 25.81
C GLU A 290 -6.02 7.69 27.12
N GLY A 291 -5.28 8.13 28.15
CA GLY A 291 -5.31 7.59 29.51
C GLY A 291 -4.63 6.22 29.67
N ALA A 292 -4.40 5.49 28.59
CA ALA A 292 -3.82 4.16 28.64
C ALA A 292 -2.30 4.18 28.83
N LEU A 293 -1.78 3.23 29.61
CA LEU A 293 -0.34 3.00 29.69
C LEU A 293 0.14 2.33 28.40
N ARG A 294 1.19 2.86 27.79
CA ARG A 294 1.71 2.36 26.52
C ARG A 294 3.23 2.30 26.50
N LEU A 295 3.74 1.32 25.79
CA LEU A 295 5.17 1.21 25.48
C LEU A 295 5.46 1.96 24.21
N ALA A 296 6.49 2.80 24.26
CA ALA A 296 6.91 3.58 23.10
C ALA A 296 8.42 3.49 22.85
N PHE A 297 8.80 3.77 21.62
CA PHE A 297 10.17 4.08 21.24
C PHE A 297 10.21 5.58 20.96
N SER A 298 10.92 6.32 21.79
CA SER A 298 10.87 7.77 21.81
C SER A 298 12.16 8.38 21.30
N CYS A 299 12.03 9.43 20.47
CA CYS A 299 13.10 10.36 20.15
C CYS A 299 12.90 11.63 20.97
N LEU A 300 13.85 11.91 21.85
CA LEU A 300 13.89 13.12 22.69
C LEU A 300 14.90 14.07 22.10
N MET A 301 14.46 15.24 21.66
CA MET A 301 15.25 16.22 20.91
C MET A 301 15.36 17.53 21.66
N ARG A 302 16.54 18.13 21.65
CA ARG A 302 16.75 19.52 22.03
C ARG A 302 16.92 20.37 20.80
N LEU A 303 16.19 21.47 20.75
CA LEU A 303 16.27 22.43 19.67
C LEU A 303 16.60 23.82 20.28
N ASP A 304 17.34 24.60 19.54
CA ASP A 304 17.60 25.98 19.89
C ASP A 304 16.36 26.87 19.70
N LYS A 305 16.50 28.16 20.03
CA LYS A 305 15.41 29.14 19.88
C LYS A 305 14.93 29.32 18.42
N ASP A 306 15.75 28.97 17.44
CA ASP A 306 15.47 29.09 16.01
C ASP A 306 14.92 27.79 15.43
N GLY A 307 14.79 26.74 16.26
CA GLY A 307 14.27 25.42 15.90
C GLY A 307 15.29 24.48 15.26
N ASN A 308 16.61 24.78 15.36
CA ASN A 308 17.65 23.89 14.90
C ASN A 308 17.92 22.80 15.93
N LEU A 309 18.11 21.55 15.46
CA LEU A 309 18.41 20.41 16.30
C LEU A 309 19.83 20.56 16.87
N THR A 310 19.98 20.56 18.20
CA THR A 310 21.25 20.64 18.90
C THR A 310 21.69 19.31 19.52
N ASP A 311 20.72 18.50 19.97
CA ASP A 311 20.99 17.20 20.58
C ASP A 311 19.78 16.30 20.43
N TYR A 312 19.98 14.97 20.41
CA TYR A 312 18.88 13.99 20.40
C TYR A 312 19.31 12.66 21.01
N ARG A 313 18.33 11.93 21.53
CA ARG A 313 18.53 10.55 21.98
C ARG A 313 17.30 9.71 21.70
N PHE A 314 17.52 8.42 21.43
CA PHE A 314 16.47 7.42 21.36
C PHE A 314 16.41 6.61 22.66
N ALA A 315 15.22 6.25 23.07
CA ALA A 315 15.00 5.41 24.25
C ALA A 315 13.72 4.58 24.10
N LYS A 316 13.74 3.38 24.67
CA LYS A 316 12.50 2.65 24.97
C LYS A 316 11.86 3.30 26.18
N THR A 317 10.60 3.64 26.10
CA THR A 317 9.90 4.45 27.10
C THR A 317 8.56 3.83 27.51
N VAL A 318 8.08 4.29 28.65
CA VAL A 318 6.68 4.07 29.10
C VAL A 318 6.01 5.44 29.12
N ILE A 319 4.88 5.54 28.44
CA ILE A 319 4.15 6.80 28.28
C ILE A 319 2.68 6.64 28.66
N ARG A 320 2.01 7.77 28.87
CA ARG A 320 0.56 7.87 28.99
C ARG A 320 0.09 9.11 28.23
N SER A 321 -0.68 8.93 27.16
CA SER A 321 -1.30 10.05 26.45
C SER A 321 -2.36 10.70 27.34
N ARG A 322 -2.33 12.03 27.45
CA ARG A 322 -3.24 12.82 28.29
C ARG A 322 -4.56 13.09 27.62
N VAL A 323 -4.50 13.29 26.30
CA VAL A 323 -5.67 13.58 25.48
C VAL A 323 -5.47 13.08 24.06
N LYS A 324 -6.52 12.53 23.46
CA LYS A 324 -6.59 12.34 22.01
C LYS A 324 -6.93 13.68 21.38
N GLY A 325 -5.91 14.34 20.84
CA GLY A 325 -6.06 15.57 20.09
C GLY A 325 -6.72 15.35 18.74
N VAL A 326 -7.58 16.28 18.35
CA VAL A 326 -8.24 16.28 17.04
C VAL A 326 -7.81 17.52 16.28
N TYR A 327 -7.44 17.39 15.01
CA TYR A 327 -6.93 18.51 14.20
C TYR A 327 -7.84 19.75 14.24
N SER A 328 -9.15 19.58 14.11
CA SER A 328 -10.13 20.70 14.16
C SER A 328 -10.17 21.37 15.52
N GLU A 329 -10.09 20.60 16.61
CA GLU A 329 -10.10 21.09 17.98
C GLU A 329 -8.82 21.86 18.31
N ILE A 330 -7.64 21.31 17.93
CA ILE A 330 -6.35 22.00 18.09
C ILE A 330 -6.34 23.32 17.30
N ASN A 331 -6.88 23.33 16.09
CA ASN A 331 -6.99 24.57 15.31
C ASN A 331 -7.88 25.61 15.98
N ALA A 332 -9.02 25.21 16.59
CA ALA A 332 -9.89 26.12 17.32
C ALA A 332 -9.20 26.69 18.56
N LEU A 333 -8.45 25.86 19.31
CA LEU A 333 -7.64 26.30 20.45
C LEU A 333 -6.56 27.31 20.05
N LEU A 334 -5.84 27.05 18.96
CA LEU A 334 -4.79 27.92 18.44
C LEU A 334 -5.33 29.23 17.82
N ALA A 335 -6.56 29.24 17.34
CA ALA A 335 -7.27 30.39 16.81
C ALA A 335 -7.95 31.24 17.92
N GLY A 336 -8.02 30.72 19.14
CA GLY A 336 -8.73 31.38 20.25
C GLY A 336 -10.27 31.31 20.17
N SER A 337 -10.82 30.46 19.30
CA SER A 337 -12.26 30.26 19.09
C SER A 337 -12.86 29.10 19.90
N ALA A 338 -12.03 28.43 20.73
CA ALA A 338 -12.47 27.34 21.58
C ALA A 338 -13.31 27.82 22.76
N ASP A 339 -14.38 27.11 23.07
CA ASP A 339 -15.18 27.31 24.28
C ASP A 339 -14.48 26.75 25.54
N ASP A 340 -15.10 26.92 26.68
CA ASP A 340 -14.51 26.50 27.96
C ASP A 340 -14.53 24.98 28.13
N GLU A 341 -15.48 24.27 27.52
CA GLU A 341 -15.52 22.81 27.50
C GLU A 341 -14.33 22.23 26.77
N LEU A 342 -14.05 22.75 25.56
CA LEU A 342 -12.91 22.34 24.77
C LEU A 342 -11.58 22.67 25.46
N LYS A 343 -11.44 23.85 26.07
CA LYS A 343 -10.26 24.21 26.86
C LYS A 343 -10.09 23.26 28.07
N GLY A 344 -11.19 22.88 28.70
CA GLY A 344 -11.22 21.91 29.79
C GLY A 344 -10.69 20.54 29.37
N LYS A 345 -11.12 20.04 28.19
CA LYS A 345 -10.62 18.77 27.62
C LYS A 345 -9.10 18.77 27.46
N TYR A 346 -8.52 19.87 27.04
CA TYR A 346 -7.08 20.00 26.74
C TYR A 346 -6.26 20.59 27.87
N HIS A 347 -6.81 20.80 29.08
CA HIS A 347 -6.19 21.57 30.16
C HIS A 347 -4.75 21.14 30.47
N GLU A 348 -4.43 19.82 30.45
CA GLU A 348 -3.10 19.30 30.75
C GLU A 348 -2.05 19.61 29.68
N VAL A 349 -2.46 19.87 28.45
CA VAL A 349 -1.56 20.07 27.31
C VAL A 349 -1.69 21.46 26.67
N LEU A 350 -2.66 22.25 27.10
CA LEU A 350 -2.98 23.54 26.51
C LEU A 350 -1.78 24.50 26.48
N SER A 351 -0.94 24.47 27.53
CA SER A 351 0.26 25.31 27.62
C SER A 351 1.32 25.02 26.58
N GLN A 352 1.32 23.82 25.97
CA GLN A 352 2.28 23.43 24.94
C GLN A 352 1.91 23.95 23.54
N LEU A 353 0.62 24.18 23.27
CA LEU A 353 0.12 24.50 21.94
C LEU A 353 0.75 25.78 21.33
N PRO A 354 0.93 26.91 22.08
CA PRO A 354 1.62 28.07 21.54
C PRO A 354 3.09 27.78 21.15
N ALA A 355 3.80 27.04 21.99
CA ALA A 355 5.18 26.66 21.72
C ALA A 355 5.30 25.72 20.51
N MET A 356 4.33 24.81 20.32
CA MET A 356 4.23 23.97 19.11
C MET A 356 4.01 24.78 17.85
N LYS A 357 3.12 25.77 17.88
CA LYS A 357 2.87 26.67 16.76
C LYS A 357 4.13 27.46 16.39
N GLU A 358 4.86 27.94 17.40
CA GLU A 358 6.14 28.67 17.24
C GLU A 358 7.17 27.75 16.55
N LEU A 359 7.42 26.56 17.13
CA LEU A 359 8.36 25.58 16.59
C LEU A 359 7.98 25.15 15.17
N TYR A 360 6.69 24.91 14.90
CA TYR A 360 6.22 24.62 13.55
C TYR A 360 6.59 25.73 12.57
N GLY A 361 6.43 27.01 12.98
CA GLY A 361 6.80 28.16 12.15
C GLY A 361 8.29 28.19 11.80
N HIS A 362 9.17 27.86 12.77
CA HIS A 362 10.60 27.74 12.54
C HIS A 362 10.93 26.59 11.56
N ARG A 363 10.39 25.39 11.81
CA ARG A 363 10.62 24.22 10.96
C ARG A 363 10.04 24.35 9.55
N ALA A 364 8.90 25.03 9.40
CA ALA A 364 8.31 25.29 8.11
C ALA A 364 9.15 26.25 7.24
N ARG A 365 9.85 27.21 7.86
CA ARG A 365 10.82 28.10 7.16
C ARG A 365 12.03 27.31 6.67
N LEU A 366 12.67 26.53 7.54
CA LEU A 366 13.83 25.69 7.20
C LEU A 366 13.56 24.66 6.09
N ARG A 367 12.30 24.30 5.87
CA ARG A 367 11.91 23.35 4.81
C ARG A 367 11.74 24.01 3.44
N LYS A 368 11.67 25.33 3.39
CA LYS A 368 11.51 26.13 2.15
C LYS A 368 12.86 26.66 1.63
N GLU A 369 13.88 26.62 2.45
CA GLU A 369 15.28 26.87 2.08
C GLU A 369 15.95 25.59 1.59
#